data_5ce9730cbd1df18d7ecd28b3a261d0f7
#
_entry.id   5ce9730cbd1df18d7ecd28b3a261d0f7
#
_cell.length_a   1.000
_cell.length_b   1.000
_cell.length_c   1.000
_cell.angle_alpha   90.00
_cell.angle_beta   90.00
_cell.angle_gamma   90.00
#
_symmetry.space_group_name_H-M   'P 1'
#
loop_
_entity.id
_entity.type
_entity.pdbx_description
1 polymer ?
#
loop_
_entity_poly.entity_id
_entity_poly.type
_entity_poly.pdbx_seq_one_letter_code
_entity_poly.pdbx_strand_id
1 'polypeptide(L)'
;MPENLPEGILRVRESAEKFIEQVIRPIGDADDAEAASQVREASKEAGFFFKTQPEEFGGHPASALELTVLRELFAHANLPLTRHVFGPGPGALHAVEGKLKDEYLAPVLAGEKTGAFGFTEPDSAPRPTWAVLNNGMLTIHGQKSYVTGGATADFVSALVNVEDPEGAKLGTAMIVIDRLSDGLSIEREFSSLDGSSHVAMRFDNVIVAEDHIIGKLGEGLPRALTNIGNVRMMVSAQ
;
A
#
# COMPACT_ATOMS: atom_id res chain seq x y z
N MET A 1 19.06 -3.61 -20.30
CA MET A 1 17.69 -3.24 -20.72
C MET A 1 17.36 -3.89 -22.05
N PRO A 2 16.10 -4.21 -22.35
CA PRO A 2 15.70 -4.71 -23.65
C PRO A 2 16.07 -3.66 -24.72
N GLU A 3 16.67 -4.11 -25.81
CA GLU A 3 17.26 -3.26 -26.85
C GLU A 3 16.22 -2.47 -27.68
N ASN A 4 14.91 -2.82 -27.57
CA ASN A 4 13.82 -2.25 -28.36
C ASN A 4 12.67 -1.74 -27.50
N LEU A 5 12.88 -0.65 -26.75
CA LEU A 5 11.79 0.04 -26.08
C LEU A 5 11.00 0.89 -27.09
N PRO A 6 9.65 0.93 -26.98
CA PRO A 6 8.82 1.85 -27.76
C PRO A 6 9.28 3.30 -27.60
N GLU A 7 9.16 4.10 -28.65
CA GLU A 7 9.61 5.51 -28.65
C GLU A 7 8.95 6.34 -27.52
N GLY A 8 7.69 6.07 -27.20
CA GLY A 8 7.00 6.71 -26.08
C GLY A 8 7.68 6.42 -24.73
N ILE A 9 8.15 5.20 -24.52
CA ILE A 9 8.86 4.79 -23.30
C ILE A 9 10.26 5.43 -23.24
N LEU A 10 10.94 5.55 -24.38
CA LEU A 10 12.23 6.24 -24.44
C LEU A 10 12.12 7.71 -24.05
N ARG A 11 11.06 8.41 -24.51
CA ARG A 11 10.78 9.80 -24.10
C ARG A 11 10.51 9.94 -22.60
N VAL A 12 9.73 9.02 -22.03
CA VAL A 12 9.46 9.01 -20.60
C VAL A 12 10.74 8.79 -19.80
N ARG A 13 11.58 7.86 -20.24
CA ARG A 13 12.89 7.60 -19.66
C ARG A 13 13.78 8.83 -19.67
N GLU A 14 13.92 9.49 -20.82
CA GLU A 14 14.70 10.73 -20.97
C GLU A 14 14.18 11.84 -20.05
N SER A 15 12.85 11.97 -19.90
CA SER A 15 12.24 12.92 -18.99
C SER A 15 12.60 12.62 -17.52
N ALA A 16 12.60 11.34 -17.13
CA ALA A 16 12.97 10.93 -15.79
C ALA A 16 14.47 11.11 -15.50
N GLU A 17 15.35 10.85 -16.47
CA GLU A 17 16.79 11.14 -16.36
C GLU A 17 17.02 12.64 -16.12
N LYS A 18 16.35 13.51 -16.86
CA LYS A 18 16.40 14.96 -16.64
C LYS A 18 15.88 15.35 -15.25
N PHE A 19 14.79 14.74 -14.80
CA PHE A 19 14.22 14.99 -13.48
C PHE A 19 15.18 14.62 -12.35
N ILE A 20 15.87 13.48 -12.47
CA ILE A 20 16.90 13.06 -11.51
C ILE A 20 18.02 14.11 -11.45
N GLU A 21 18.57 14.48 -12.60
CA GLU A 21 19.75 15.37 -12.65
C GLU A 21 19.43 16.83 -12.30
N GLN A 22 18.26 17.33 -12.68
CA GLN A 22 17.90 18.74 -12.54
C GLN A 22 17.10 19.05 -11.26
N VAL A 23 16.44 18.06 -10.67
CA VAL A 23 15.58 18.24 -9.50
C VAL A 23 16.12 17.48 -8.29
N ILE A 24 16.23 16.14 -8.38
CA ILE A 24 16.52 15.33 -7.20
C ILE A 24 17.96 15.54 -6.74
N ARG A 25 18.92 15.43 -7.64
CA ARG A 25 20.36 15.56 -7.32
C ARG A 25 20.76 16.90 -6.72
N PRO A 26 20.24 18.07 -7.18
CA PRO A 26 20.50 19.35 -6.56
C PRO A 26 19.94 19.53 -5.14
N ILE A 27 18.83 18.84 -4.77
CA ILE A 27 18.29 18.87 -3.42
C ILE A 27 19.25 18.16 -2.43
N GLY A 28 20.01 17.14 -2.92
CA GLY A 28 21.03 16.43 -2.14
C GLY A 28 20.50 15.16 -1.50
N ASP A 29 21.26 14.66 -0.51
CA ASP A 29 21.02 13.35 0.13
C ASP A 29 20.21 13.46 1.43
N ALA A 30 19.89 14.67 1.90
CA ALA A 30 19.07 14.85 3.08
C ALA A 30 17.62 14.43 2.80
N ASP A 31 17.17 13.38 3.47
CA ASP A 31 15.83 12.86 3.34
C ASP A 31 14.97 13.30 4.54
N ASP A 32 14.75 14.59 4.62
CA ASP A 32 13.89 15.23 5.60
C ASP A 32 12.52 15.62 4.99
N ALA A 33 11.62 16.11 5.81
CA ALA A 33 10.26 16.45 5.40
C ALA A 33 10.20 17.56 4.35
N GLU A 34 11.16 18.51 4.38
CA GLU A 34 11.22 19.63 3.43
C GLU A 34 11.69 19.12 2.06
N ALA A 35 12.80 18.39 2.00
CA ALA A 35 13.32 17.79 0.78
C ALA A 35 12.30 16.84 0.14
N ALA A 36 11.66 15.98 0.94
CA ALA A 36 10.59 15.11 0.49
C ALA A 36 9.40 15.88 -0.10
N SER A 37 9.03 17.02 0.50
CA SER A 37 7.96 17.88 -0.01
C SER A 37 8.34 18.53 -1.34
N GLN A 38 9.58 19.03 -1.47
CA GLN A 38 10.08 19.64 -2.70
C GLN A 38 10.06 18.65 -3.87
N VAL A 39 10.51 17.40 -3.63
CA VAL A 39 10.47 16.35 -4.66
C VAL A 39 9.03 16.01 -5.04
N ARG A 40 8.11 15.89 -4.07
CA ARG A 40 6.70 15.60 -4.38
C ARG A 40 6.05 16.68 -5.23
N GLU A 41 6.24 17.96 -4.89
CA GLU A 41 5.66 19.06 -5.68
C GLU A 41 6.25 19.11 -7.09
N ALA A 42 7.58 19.02 -7.22
CA ALA A 42 8.22 18.96 -8.54
C ALA A 42 7.76 17.73 -9.35
N SER A 43 7.55 16.60 -8.68
CA SER A 43 7.04 15.39 -9.32
C SER A 43 5.59 15.51 -9.80
N LYS A 44 4.75 16.26 -9.07
CA LYS A 44 3.39 16.58 -9.52
C LYS A 44 3.44 17.43 -10.79
N GLU A 45 4.28 18.47 -10.83
CA GLU A 45 4.48 19.32 -12.00
C GLU A 45 5.01 18.53 -13.20
N ALA A 46 5.96 17.61 -12.99
CA ALA A 46 6.50 16.75 -14.02
C ALA A 46 5.58 15.59 -14.43
N GLY A 47 4.50 15.35 -13.69
CA GLY A 47 3.50 14.31 -13.97
C GLY A 47 3.87 12.91 -13.51
N PHE A 48 5.01 12.69 -12.83
CA PHE A 48 5.39 11.37 -12.31
C PHE A 48 4.54 10.95 -11.11
N PHE A 49 4.19 11.89 -10.24
CA PHE A 49 3.40 11.64 -9.04
C PHE A 49 2.08 10.90 -9.35
N PHE A 50 1.42 11.30 -10.42
CA PHE A 50 0.09 10.80 -10.80
C PHE A 50 0.10 9.47 -11.57
N LYS A 51 1.27 8.92 -11.91
CA LYS A 51 1.38 7.70 -12.71
C LYS A 51 0.94 6.42 -11.98
N THR A 52 0.77 6.47 -10.68
CA THR A 52 0.28 5.37 -9.84
C THR A 52 -1.19 5.53 -9.44
N GLN A 53 -1.83 6.64 -9.80
CA GLN A 53 -3.16 6.99 -9.36
C GLN A 53 -4.21 6.74 -10.45
N PRO A 54 -5.43 6.31 -10.07
CA PRO A 54 -6.54 6.13 -11.01
C PRO A 54 -7.01 7.45 -11.64
N GLU A 55 -7.51 7.40 -12.88
CA GLU A 55 -8.02 8.58 -13.60
C GLU A 55 -9.16 9.30 -12.86
N GLU A 56 -10.05 8.56 -12.20
CA GLU A 56 -11.16 9.12 -11.41
C GLU A 56 -10.71 10.04 -10.27
N PHE A 57 -9.42 9.95 -9.87
CA PHE A 57 -8.79 10.82 -8.86
C PHE A 57 -7.79 11.81 -9.48
N GLY A 58 -7.92 12.09 -10.78
CA GLY A 58 -7.02 13.00 -11.48
C GLY A 58 -5.66 12.39 -11.83
N GLY A 59 -5.53 11.07 -11.67
CA GLY A 59 -4.32 10.33 -12.03
C GLY A 59 -4.18 10.11 -13.53
N HIS A 60 -2.97 9.73 -13.92
CA HIS A 60 -2.64 9.32 -15.28
C HIS A 60 -1.85 8.01 -15.21
N PRO A 61 -2.57 6.87 -14.95
CA PRO A 61 -1.92 5.60 -14.65
C PRO A 61 -1.02 5.16 -15.80
N ALA A 62 0.24 4.95 -15.49
CA ALA A 62 1.21 4.45 -16.43
C ALA A 62 1.01 2.95 -16.70
N SER A 63 1.40 2.49 -17.88
CA SER A 63 1.44 1.06 -18.19
C SER A 63 2.46 0.33 -17.29
N ALA A 64 2.30 -1.00 -17.16
CA ALA A 64 3.26 -1.82 -16.40
C ALA A 64 4.70 -1.66 -16.93
N LEU A 65 4.89 -1.59 -18.26
CA LEU A 65 6.19 -1.36 -18.88
C LEU A 65 6.77 0.00 -18.49
N GLU A 66 5.97 1.05 -18.56
CA GLU A 66 6.39 2.41 -18.20
C GLU A 66 6.80 2.49 -16.73
N LEU A 67 5.99 1.97 -15.82
CA LEU A 67 6.31 1.92 -14.40
C LEU A 67 7.58 1.11 -14.11
N THR A 68 7.78 -0.02 -14.81
CA THR A 68 9.00 -0.83 -14.67
C THR A 68 10.24 -0.03 -15.05
N VAL A 69 10.23 0.62 -16.22
CA VAL A 69 11.35 1.43 -16.69
C VAL A 69 11.65 2.61 -15.77
N LEU A 70 10.61 3.30 -15.32
CA LEU A 70 10.77 4.43 -14.39
C LEU A 70 11.32 3.99 -13.03
N ARG A 71 10.80 2.90 -12.46
CA ARG A 71 11.27 2.40 -11.16
C ARG A 71 12.70 1.92 -11.21
N GLU A 72 13.08 1.18 -12.26
CA GLU A 72 14.48 0.77 -12.51
C GLU A 72 15.39 2.00 -12.56
N LEU A 73 15.00 3.03 -13.29
CA LEU A 73 15.82 4.23 -13.48
C LEU A 73 15.99 5.00 -12.16
N PHE A 74 14.92 5.22 -11.42
CA PHE A 74 14.98 5.91 -10.12
C PHE A 74 15.77 5.11 -9.08
N ALA A 75 15.61 3.79 -9.05
CA ALA A 75 16.39 2.93 -8.17
C ALA A 75 17.88 2.92 -8.54
N HIS A 76 18.21 2.87 -9.86
CA HIS A 76 19.58 2.93 -10.36
C HIS A 76 20.30 4.25 -9.98
N ALA A 77 19.56 5.34 -9.87
CA ALA A 77 20.12 6.62 -9.43
C ALA A 77 20.65 6.57 -7.99
N ASN A 78 20.15 5.62 -7.18
CA ASN A 78 20.55 5.38 -5.80
C ASN A 78 20.54 6.63 -4.90
N LEU A 79 19.50 7.45 -5.06
CA LEU A 79 19.28 8.67 -4.27
C LEU A 79 18.11 8.46 -3.29
N PRO A 80 18.25 8.80 -2.00
CA PRO A 80 17.20 8.56 -1.00
C PRO A 80 15.84 9.18 -1.35
N LEU A 81 15.87 10.36 -1.96
CA LEU A 81 14.67 11.13 -2.32
C LEU A 81 13.86 10.54 -3.48
N THR A 82 14.39 9.58 -4.25
CA THR A 82 13.65 8.96 -5.37
C THR A 82 12.38 8.23 -4.92
N ARG A 83 12.31 7.81 -3.66
CA ARG A 83 11.12 7.17 -3.07
C ARG A 83 9.90 8.09 -2.98
N HIS A 84 10.09 9.41 -3.09
CA HIS A 84 9.02 10.42 -3.01
C HIS A 84 8.48 10.86 -4.38
N VAL A 85 8.99 10.29 -5.47
CA VAL A 85 8.61 10.66 -6.84
C VAL A 85 7.19 10.21 -7.18
N PHE A 86 6.84 8.97 -6.84
CA PHE A 86 5.51 8.44 -7.13
C PHE A 86 4.56 8.72 -5.97
N GLY A 87 3.36 9.18 -6.33
CA GLY A 87 2.28 9.30 -5.36
C GLY A 87 1.76 7.94 -4.89
N PRO A 88 0.98 7.93 -3.81
CA PRO A 88 0.36 6.73 -3.30
C PRO A 88 -0.64 6.16 -4.31
N GLY A 89 -0.62 4.85 -4.49
CA GLY A 89 -1.63 4.14 -5.26
C GLY A 89 -2.74 3.59 -4.36
N PRO A 90 -3.84 3.09 -4.95
CA PRO A 90 -4.99 2.60 -4.19
C PRO A 90 -4.71 1.34 -3.37
N GLY A 91 -3.69 0.55 -3.73
CA GLY A 91 -3.37 -0.69 -3.03
C GLY A 91 -4.57 -1.65 -2.90
N ALA A 92 -4.79 -2.16 -1.70
CA ALA A 92 -5.92 -3.04 -1.40
C ALA A 92 -7.29 -2.33 -1.52
N LEU A 93 -7.32 -0.98 -1.46
CA LEU A 93 -8.53 -0.17 -1.61
C LEU A 93 -8.96 0.04 -3.06
N HIS A 94 -8.30 -0.60 -4.03
CA HIS A 94 -8.69 -0.50 -5.43
C HIS A 94 -10.18 -0.81 -5.63
N ALA A 95 -10.89 0.07 -6.36
CA ALA A 95 -12.30 -0.06 -6.69
C ALA A 95 -13.25 -0.19 -5.48
N VAL A 96 -12.91 0.42 -4.34
CA VAL A 96 -13.87 0.61 -3.26
C VAL A 96 -14.80 1.78 -3.56
N GLU A 97 -16.01 1.71 -3.02
CA GLU A 97 -17.06 2.71 -3.18
C GLU A 97 -17.57 3.18 -1.81
N GLY A 98 -18.43 4.21 -1.82
CA GLY A 98 -19.11 4.73 -0.62
C GLY A 98 -18.14 5.11 0.49
N LYS A 99 -18.46 4.73 1.72
CA LYS A 99 -17.71 5.09 2.93
C LYS A 99 -16.21 4.79 2.82
N LEU A 100 -15.83 3.61 2.34
CA LEU A 100 -14.41 3.25 2.22
C LEU A 100 -13.67 4.12 1.19
N LYS A 101 -14.35 4.56 0.13
CA LYS A 101 -13.78 5.50 -0.83
C LYS A 101 -13.52 6.85 -0.17
N ASP A 102 -14.52 7.39 0.54
CA ASP A 102 -14.47 8.74 1.10
C ASP A 102 -13.54 8.83 2.31
N GLU A 103 -13.56 7.84 3.20
CA GLU A 103 -12.84 7.88 4.47
C GLU A 103 -11.40 7.35 4.37
N TYR A 104 -11.10 6.49 3.38
CA TYR A 104 -9.79 5.85 3.26
C TYR A 104 -9.13 6.04 1.90
N LEU A 105 -9.80 5.70 0.79
CA LEU A 105 -9.15 5.75 -0.53
C LEU A 105 -8.80 7.18 -0.95
N ALA A 106 -9.75 8.10 -0.90
CA ALA A 106 -9.52 9.50 -1.30
C ALA A 106 -8.42 10.16 -0.44
N PRO A 107 -8.43 10.06 0.91
CA PRO A 107 -7.34 10.57 1.74
C PRO A 107 -5.97 9.90 1.47
N VAL A 108 -5.94 8.59 1.15
CA VAL A 108 -4.68 7.92 0.76
C VAL A 108 -4.13 8.51 -0.52
N LEU A 109 -4.96 8.68 -1.55
CA LEU A 109 -4.52 9.23 -2.84
C LEU A 109 -4.13 10.71 -2.75
N ALA A 110 -4.72 11.45 -1.81
CA ALA A 110 -4.31 12.82 -1.47
C ALA A 110 -3.00 12.88 -0.67
N GLY A 111 -2.55 11.75 -0.11
CA GLY A 111 -1.37 11.69 0.78
C GLY A 111 -1.66 12.15 2.22
N GLU A 112 -2.92 12.22 2.60
CA GLU A 112 -3.40 12.61 3.93
C GLU A 112 -3.44 11.44 4.90
N LYS A 113 -3.65 10.22 4.38
CA LYS A 113 -3.61 8.96 5.13
C LYS A 113 -2.65 7.97 4.51
N THR A 114 -2.13 7.09 5.35
CA THR A 114 -1.29 5.95 4.95
C THR A 114 -1.94 4.64 5.37
N GLY A 115 -1.95 3.67 4.45
CA GLY A 115 -2.47 2.33 4.72
C GLY A 115 -1.36 1.30 4.76
N ALA A 116 -1.44 0.36 5.71
CA ALA A 116 -0.62 -0.83 5.75
C ALA A 116 -1.38 -2.05 5.24
N PHE A 117 -0.64 -3.10 4.86
CA PHE A 117 -1.21 -4.32 4.31
C PHE A 117 -0.84 -5.53 5.18
N GLY A 118 -1.85 -6.12 5.83
CA GLY A 118 -1.72 -7.26 6.74
C GLY A 118 -2.12 -8.58 6.07
N PHE A 119 -1.14 -9.27 5.47
CA PHE A 119 -1.37 -10.57 4.81
C PHE A 119 -0.72 -11.72 5.56
N THR A 120 0.61 -11.65 5.76
CA THR A 120 1.42 -12.72 6.35
C THR A 120 1.10 -12.90 7.83
N GLU A 121 1.14 -14.13 8.29
CA GLU A 121 0.93 -14.51 9.67
C GLU A 121 2.18 -15.19 10.22
N PRO A 122 2.47 -15.07 11.53
CA PRO A 122 3.60 -15.78 12.12
C PRO A 122 3.32 -17.29 12.15
N ASP A 123 4.37 -18.11 11.95
CA ASP A 123 4.25 -19.57 12.02
C ASP A 123 3.77 -20.06 13.40
N SER A 124 4.00 -19.25 14.44
CA SER A 124 3.55 -19.52 15.81
C SER A 124 2.07 -19.21 16.06
N ALA A 125 1.35 -18.61 15.10
CA ALA A 125 -0.07 -18.34 15.27
C ALA A 125 -0.87 -19.65 15.42
N PRO A 126 -1.73 -19.77 16.42
CA PRO A 126 -2.49 -21.02 16.66
C PRO A 126 -3.50 -21.33 15.55
N ARG A 127 -3.96 -20.32 14.86
CA ARG A 127 -4.81 -20.40 13.65
C ARG A 127 -4.67 -19.11 12.85
N PRO A 128 -5.04 -19.12 11.56
CA PRO A 128 -5.12 -17.92 10.75
C PRO A 128 -6.04 -16.87 11.38
N THR A 129 -5.72 -15.58 11.18
CA THR A 129 -6.54 -14.45 11.64
C THR A 129 -7.99 -14.63 11.22
N TRP A 130 -8.91 -14.49 12.17
CA TRP A 130 -10.34 -14.72 11.94
C TRP A 130 -11.20 -13.64 12.56
N ALA A 131 -12.45 -13.56 12.10
CA ALA A 131 -13.47 -12.71 12.69
C ALA A 131 -14.80 -13.45 12.81
N VAL A 132 -15.54 -13.15 13.84
CA VAL A 132 -16.94 -13.55 13.98
C VAL A 132 -17.83 -12.41 13.50
N LEU A 133 -18.64 -12.67 12.47
CA LEU A 133 -19.64 -11.72 11.97
C LEU A 133 -20.95 -11.96 12.69
N ASN A 134 -21.38 -10.98 13.49
CA ASN A 134 -22.62 -11.03 14.22
C ASN A 134 -23.34 -9.68 14.15
N ASN A 135 -24.59 -9.65 13.70
CA ASN A 135 -25.43 -8.45 13.62
C ASN A 135 -24.73 -7.24 12.93
N GLY A 136 -24.03 -7.49 11.82
CA GLY A 136 -23.34 -6.44 11.04
C GLY A 136 -22.03 -5.93 11.68
N MET A 137 -21.53 -6.61 12.73
CA MET A 137 -20.26 -6.31 13.38
C MET A 137 -19.30 -7.49 13.28
N LEU A 138 -18.05 -7.21 13.02
CA LEU A 138 -16.94 -8.17 12.97
C LEU A 138 -16.11 -8.04 14.25
N THR A 139 -15.94 -9.13 14.97
CA THR A 139 -15.01 -9.21 16.11
C THR A 139 -13.79 -9.99 15.65
N ILE A 140 -12.64 -9.31 15.53
CA ILE A 140 -11.43 -9.82 14.88
C ILE A 140 -10.42 -10.28 15.92
N HIS A 141 -9.80 -11.44 15.67
CA HIS A 141 -8.75 -12.05 16.48
C HIS A 141 -7.62 -12.58 15.60
N GLY A 142 -6.42 -12.63 16.14
CA GLY A 142 -5.27 -13.24 15.47
C GLY A 142 -4.05 -12.36 15.42
N GLN A 143 -3.16 -12.66 14.48
CA GLN A 143 -1.87 -11.99 14.36
C GLN A 143 -1.52 -11.80 12.89
N LYS A 144 -0.89 -10.67 12.58
CA LYS A 144 -0.23 -10.42 11.29
C LYS A 144 1.25 -10.11 11.53
N SER A 145 2.09 -10.55 10.60
CA SER A 145 3.54 -10.39 10.69
C SER A 145 4.06 -9.70 9.44
N TYR A 146 5.20 -9.02 9.57
CA TYR A 146 5.85 -8.29 8.48
C TYR A 146 4.94 -7.25 7.80
N VAL A 147 4.12 -6.56 8.60
CA VAL A 147 3.25 -5.47 8.10
C VAL A 147 4.10 -4.23 7.89
N THR A 148 4.45 -3.96 6.64
CA THR A 148 5.29 -2.81 6.26
C THR A 148 4.60 -1.50 6.59
N GLY A 149 5.31 -0.58 7.24
CA GLY A 149 4.78 0.73 7.65
C GLY A 149 3.71 0.69 8.73
N GLY A 150 3.39 -0.50 9.26
CA GLY A 150 2.28 -0.68 10.21
C GLY A 150 2.45 0.05 11.55
N ALA A 151 3.66 0.49 11.89
CA ALA A 151 3.90 1.28 13.09
C ALA A 151 3.23 2.67 13.02
N THR A 152 3.26 3.28 11.84
CA THR A 152 2.85 4.67 11.60
C THR A 152 1.64 4.83 10.68
N ALA A 153 1.15 3.74 10.09
CA ALA A 153 -0.03 3.78 9.23
C ALA A 153 -1.27 4.24 9.99
N ASP A 154 -2.20 4.90 9.31
CA ASP A 154 -3.50 5.30 9.87
C ASP A 154 -4.45 4.12 9.98
N PHE A 155 -4.32 3.15 9.09
CA PHE A 155 -5.12 1.93 9.09
C PHE A 155 -4.34 0.73 8.53
N VAL A 156 -4.85 -0.48 8.77
CA VAL A 156 -4.37 -1.71 8.15
C VAL A 156 -5.50 -2.38 7.35
N SER A 157 -5.22 -2.74 6.09
CA SER A 157 -6.07 -3.63 5.31
C SER A 157 -5.62 -5.07 5.55
N ALA A 158 -6.37 -5.82 6.35
CA ALA A 158 -5.99 -7.17 6.78
C ALA A 158 -6.84 -8.25 6.09
N LEU A 159 -6.18 -9.35 5.66
CA LEU A 159 -6.87 -10.57 5.23
C LEU A 159 -7.32 -11.36 6.45
N VAL A 160 -8.62 -11.66 6.53
CA VAL A 160 -9.27 -12.30 7.66
C VAL A 160 -10.19 -13.43 7.19
N ASN A 161 -10.20 -14.56 7.90
CA ASN A 161 -11.20 -15.61 7.72
C ASN A 161 -12.46 -15.24 8.52
N VAL A 162 -13.63 -15.26 7.90
CA VAL A 162 -14.88 -14.86 8.54
C VAL A 162 -15.74 -16.08 8.81
N GLU A 163 -16.28 -16.16 10.02
CA GLU A 163 -17.22 -17.19 10.48
C GLU A 163 -18.45 -16.54 11.14
N ASP A 164 -19.54 -17.26 11.18
CA ASP A 164 -20.73 -16.85 11.95
C ASP A 164 -20.57 -17.21 13.44
N PRO A 165 -21.53 -16.81 14.31
CA PRO A 165 -21.47 -17.15 15.74
C PRO A 165 -21.51 -18.65 16.04
N GLU A 166 -22.03 -19.47 15.15
CA GLU A 166 -22.07 -20.93 15.24
C GLU A 166 -20.78 -21.59 14.74
N GLY A 167 -19.83 -20.81 14.20
CA GLY A 167 -18.54 -21.26 13.69
C GLY A 167 -18.56 -21.75 12.24
N ALA A 168 -19.67 -21.52 11.50
CA ALA A 168 -19.71 -21.82 10.07
C ALA A 168 -18.88 -20.82 9.26
N LYS A 169 -18.06 -21.32 8.33
CA LYS A 169 -17.16 -20.49 7.51
C LYS A 169 -17.96 -19.73 6.47
N LEU A 170 -17.86 -18.39 6.51
CA LEU A 170 -18.46 -17.46 5.56
C LEU A 170 -17.50 -17.07 4.42
N GLY A 171 -16.21 -17.38 4.52
CA GLY A 171 -15.19 -17.08 3.53
C GLY A 171 -14.10 -16.15 4.05
N THR A 172 -13.34 -15.56 3.13
CA THR A 172 -12.30 -14.59 3.48
C THR A 172 -12.72 -13.17 3.15
N ALA A 173 -12.29 -12.20 3.93
CA ALA A 173 -12.48 -10.78 3.67
C ALA A 173 -11.16 -10.02 3.79
N MET A 174 -10.99 -8.98 2.97
CA MET A 174 -10.07 -7.90 3.27
C MET A 174 -10.83 -6.86 4.08
N ILE A 175 -10.32 -6.49 5.25
CA ILE A 175 -11.01 -5.60 6.19
C ILE A 175 -10.12 -4.40 6.50
N VAL A 176 -10.68 -3.19 6.41
CA VAL A 176 -10.03 -1.97 6.87
C VAL A 176 -10.22 -1.84 8.38
N ILE A 177 -9.12 -1.68 9.09
CA ILE A 177 -9.08 -1.58 10.55
C ILE A 177 -8.23 -0.35 10.90
N ASP A 178 -8.81 0.62 11.59
CA ASP A 178 -8.06 1.78 12.06
C ASP A 178 -6.92 1.35 12.98
N ARG A 179 -5.75 1.95 12.79
CA ARG A 179 -4.53 1.57 13.51
C ARG A 179 -4.67 1.70 15.04
N LEU A 180 -5.47 2.64 15.49
CA LEU A 180 -5.71 2.93 16.92
C LEU A 180 -6.99 2.26 17.46
N SER A 181 -7.58 1.30 16.73
CA SER A 181 -8.72 0.54 17.23
C SER A 181 -8.39 -0.17 18.54
N ASP A 182 -9.34 -0.18 19.47
CA ASP A 182 -9.23 -0.95 20.70
C ASP A 182 -8.96 -2.43 20.37
N GLY A 183 -8.02 -3.04 21.07
CA GLY A 183 -7.60 -4.43 20.84
C GLY A 183 -6.57 -4.64 19.73
N LEU A 184 -6.22 -3.60 18.95
CA LEU A 184 -5.11 -3.67 18.00
C LEU A 184 -3.82 -3.18 18.64
N SER A 185 -2.80 -4.04 18.68
CA SER A 185 -1.50 -3.72 19.26
C SER A 185 -0.34 -4.14 18.37
N ILE A 186 0.80 -3.46 18.51
CA ILE A 186 2.08 -3.88 17.93
C ILE A 186 2.78 -4.76 18.96
N GLU A 187 3.09 -6.01 18.58
CA GLU A 187 3.82 -6.93 19.44
C GLU A 187 5.33 -6.84 19.26
N ARG A 188 5.76 -6.51 18.03
CA ARG A 188 7.18 -6.45 17.68
C ARG A 188 7.40 -5.56 16.47
N GLU A 189 8.54 -4.85 16.46
CA GLU A 189 9.04 -4.12 15.31
C GLU A 189 10.27 -4.82 14.74
N PHE A 190 10.41 -4.77 13.42
CA PHE A 190 11.53 -5.32 12.66
C PHE A 190 12.11 -4.24 11.77
N SER A 191 13.44 -4.15 11.73
CA SER A 191 14.14 -3.28 10.78
C SER A 191 14.65 -4.10 9.60
N SER A 192 14.47 -3.58 8.39
CA SER A 192 15.04 -4.14 7.16
C SER A 192 16.35 -3.48 6.79
N LEU A 193 17.13 -4.13 5.91
CA LEU A 193 18.39 -3.57 5.41
C LEU A 193 18.21 -2.28 4.61
N ASP A 194 17.06 -2.09 3.98
CA ASP A 194 16.67 -0.87 3.24
C ASP A 194 16.15 0.26 4.15
N GLY A 195 16.17 0.07 5.48
CA GLY A 195 15.66 1.04 6.44
C GLY A 195 14.14 1.05 6.59
N SER A 196 13.40 0.19 5.87
CA SER A 196 11.95 0.08 6.06
C SER A 196 11.61 -0.59 7.40
N SER A 197 10.52 -0.15 8.03
CA SER A 197 9.99 -0.73 9.26
C SER A 197 8.87 -1.71 8.94
N HIS A 198 8.91 -2.85 9.59
CA HIS A 198 7.84 -3.84 9.58
C HIS A 198 7.40 -4.13 11.01
N VAL A 199 6.15 -4.50 11.20
CA VAL A 199 5.63 -4.85 12.53
C VAL A 199 4.93 -6.19 12.52
N ALA A 200 4.92 -6.84 13.70
CA ALA A 200 3.95 -7.87 14.05
C ALA A 200 2.80 -7.19 14.81
N MET A 201 1.58 -7.49 14.39
CA MET A 201 0.34 -6.95 14.98
C MET A 201 -0.49 -8.06 15.60
N ARG A 202 -1.12 -7.76 16.74
CA ARG A 202 -2.13 -8.59 17.38
C ARG A 202 -3.48 -7.93 17.30
N PHE A 203 -4.47 -8.74 17.00
CA PHE A 203 -5.90 -8.40 17.05
C PHE A 203 -6.51 -9.20 18.20
N ASP A 204 -6.98 -8.52 19.22
CA ASP A 204 -7.62 -9.11 20.39
C ASP A 204 -8.97 -8.44 20.61
N ASN A 205 -10.04 -9.10 20.14
CA ASN A 205 -11.40 -8.57 20.16
C ASN A 205 -11.54 -7.20 19.45
N VAL A 206 -10.84 -6.98 18.34
CA VAL A 206 -10.99 -5.75 17.56
C VAL A 206 -12.35 -5.74 16.87
N ILE A 207 -13.15 -4.72 17.15
CA ILE A 207 -14.52 -4.62 16.64
C ILE A 207 -14.60 -3.61 15.52
N VAL A 208 -15.09 -4.03 14.34
CA VAL A 208 -15.36 -3.15 13.21
C VAL A 208 -16.72 -3.47 12.59
N ALA A 209 -17.35 -2.50 11.94
CA ALA A 209 -18.58 -2.71 11.21
C ALA A 209 -18.35 -3.52 9.94
N GLU A 210 -19.35 -4.25 9.47
CA GLU A 210 -19.30 -5.05 8.24
C GLU A 210 -19.01 -4.20 6.99
N ASP A 211 -19.39 -2.93 7.00
CA ASP A 211 -19.11 -1.98 5.91
C ASP A 211 -17.62 -1.62 5.76
N HIS A 212 -16.75 -2.09 6.65
CA HIS A 212 -15.29 -2.04 6.53
C HIS A 212 -14.72 -3.20 5.67
N ILE A 213 -15.54 -4.12 5.17
CA ILE A 213 -15.11 -5.15 4.23
C ILE A 213 -14.84 -4.51 2.87
N ILE A 214 -13.64 -4.70 2.35
CA ILE A 214 -13.23 -4.26 1.02
C ILE A 214 -13.80 -5.23 -0.02
N GLY A 215 -14.74 -4.77 -0.83
CA GLY A 215 -15.46 -5.62 -1.79
C GLY A 215 -16.53 -6.47 -1.11
N LYS A 216 -16.55 -7.77 -1.37
CA LYS A 216 -17.56 -8.68 -0.83
C LYS A 216 -16.93 -9.75 0.05
N LEU A 217 -17.71 -10.24 1.00
CA LEU A 217 -17.35 -11.43 1.78
C LEU A 217 -17.13 -12.63 0.84
N GLY A 218 -16.04 -13.37 1.06
CA GLY A 218 -15.58 -14.46 0.18
C GLY A 218 -14.52 -14.02 -0.85
N GLU A 219 -14.38 -12.73 -1.15
CA GLU A 219 -13.44 -12.19 -2.14
C GLU A 219 -12.08 -11.76 -1.54
N GLY A 220 -11.87 -11.91 -0.23
CA GLY A 220 -10.69 -11.39 0.45
C GLY A 220 -9.38 -11.94 -0.10
N LEU A 221 -9.25 -13.26 -0.24
CA LEU A 221 -8.02 -13.87 -0.73
C LEU A 221 -7.71 -13.52 -2.20
N PRO A 222 -8.64 -13.62 -3.17
CA PRO A 222 -8.40 -13.18 -4.54
C PRO A 222 -7.94 -11.71 -4.62
N ARG A 223 -8.57 -10.81 -3.87
CA ARG A 223 -8.20 -9.39 -3.81
C ARG A 223 -6.79 -9.19 -3.24
N ALA A 224 -6.47 -9.88 -2.15
CA ALA A 224 -5.15 -9.82 -1.54
C ALA A 224 -4.05 -10.30 -2.50
N LEU A 225 -4.27 -11.42 -3.21
CA LEU A 225 -3.32 -11.97 -4.18
C LEU A 225 -3.11 -11.05 -5.39
N THR A 226 -4.16 -10.38 -5.87
CA THR A 226 -4.05 -9.37 -6.94
C THR A 226 -3.18 -8.20 -6.48
N ASN A 227 -3.40 -7.68 -5.28
CA ASN A 227 -2.57 -6.61 -4.72
C ASN A 227 -1.10 -7.04 -4.59
N ILE A 228 -0.82 -8.24 -4.06
CA ILE A 228 0.53 -8.79 -3.93
C ILE A 228 1.19 -8.95 -5.30
N GLY A 229 0.48 -9.46 -6.30
CA GLY A 229 0.99 -9.63 -7.66
C GLY A 229 1.46 -8.30 -8.26
N ASN A 230 0.66 -7.27 -8.15
CA ASN A 230 1.01 -5.92 -8.62
C ASN A 230 2.23 -5.34 -7.90
N VAL A 231 2.27 -5.46 -6.56
CA VAL A 231 3.41 -4.98 -5.75
C VAL A 231 4.69 -5.73 -6.12
N ARG A 232 4.64 -7.05 -6.27
CA ARG A 232 5.82 -7.86 -6.63
C ARG A 232 6.43 -7.46 -7.98
N MET A 233 5.61 -7.21 -9.01
CA MET A 233 6.13 -6.72 -10.29
C MET A 233 6.87 -5.40 -10.14
N MET A 234 6.31 -4.48 -9.35
CA MET A 234 6.91 -3.16 -9.13
C MET A 234 8.20 -3.22 -8.31
N VAL A 235 8.25 -4.03 -7.27
CA VAL A 235 9.44 -4.20 -6.42
C VAL A 235 10.57 -4.92 -7.16
N SER A 236 10.24 -5.86 -8.07
CA SER A 236 11.26 -6.55 -8.87
C SER A 236 11.99 -5.64 -9.87
N ALA A 237 11.50 -4.44 -10.11
CA ALA A 237 12.12 -3.44 -10.98
C ALA A 237 12.98 -2.42 -10.21
N GLN A 238 13.01 -2.51 -8.90
CA GLN A 238 13.83 -1.68 -7.99
C GLN A 238 15.08 -2.44 -7.54
#